data_d930426dd55218f339463d6817fe9470
#
_entry.id   d930426dd55218f339463d6817fe9470
#
_cell.length_a   1.000
_cell.length_b   1.000
_cell.length_c   1.000
_cell.angle_alpha   90.00
_cell.angle_beta   90.00
_cell.angle_gamma   90.00
#
_symmetry.space_group_name_H-M   'P 1'
#
loop_
_entity.id
_entity.type
_entity.pdbx_description
1 polymer ?
#
loop_
_entity_poly.entity_id
_entity_poly.type
_entity_poly.pdbx_seq_one_letter_code
_entity_poly.pdbx_strand_id
1 'polypeptide(L)'
;MAADQRPKADTLALRQRLISSSCRLFFPEDPVKIVRAQGQYMYDEQGAEYIDCISNVAHVGHCHPLVVRAAHEQNQVLNTNSRYLHDNIVDYAQRLSETLPEQLCVFYFLNSGSEANDLALRLARHYTGHQDVVVLDHAYHGHLSSLIDISPYKFRNLDGQKEWVHVAPLPDTYRGPYREDHPNPAMAYANEVKRVVSSAQEKGRKIAAFFAESLPSVGGQIIPPAGYFSQVADSREKTSSLTSSPWASPLAMATLLPAWPQPSLWRGHLKPPALSTSTRGVGLFIGVDLIKDEATRTPATEEAAYLVSRLKENYVLLSTDGPGRNILKFKPPMCFSLDNARQVVAKLDAILTDMEEKVRSCETLRLQP
;
A
#
# COMPACT_ATOMS: atom_id res chain seq x y z
N MET A 1 17.62 -10.43 -28.12
CA MET A 1 18.59 -11.50 -27.84
C MET A 1 18.47 -11.80 -26.36
N ALA A 2 18.06 -13.00 -25.99
CA ALA A 2 18.17 -13.46 -24.61
C ALA A 2 19.70 -13.59 -24.35
N ALA A 3 20.23 -12.66 -23.54
CA ALA A 3 21.56 -12.86 -22.98
C ALA A 3 21.56 -14.23 -22.30
N ASP A 4 22.62 -15.02 -22.43
CA ASP A 4 22.80 -16.26 -21.69
C ASP A 4 22.47 -16.07 -20.24
N GLN A 5 21.26 -16.49 -19.86
CA GLN A 5 20.78 -16.24 -18.51
C GLN A 5 21.42 -17.26 -17.58
N ARG A 6 22.15 -16.75 -16.60
CA ARG A 6 22.76 -17.59 -15.55
C ARG A 6 21.69 -18.50 -14.94
N PRO A 7 21.98 -19.79 -14.68
CA PRO A 7 21.09 -20.70 -13.97
C PRO A 7 20.59 -20.11 -12.64
N LYS A 8 19.35 -20.41 -12.25
CA LYS A 8 18.73 -19.90 -11.01
C LYS A 8 19.59 -20.21 -9.77
N ALA A 9 20.13 -21.45 -9.70
CA ALA A 9 20.99 -21.86 -8.60
C ALA A 9 22.26 -20.99 -8.46
N ASP A 10 22.93 -20.66 -9.57
CA ASP A 10 24.12 -19.81 -9.57
C ASP A 10 23.80 -18.37 -9.18
N THR A 11 22.63 -17.86 -9.61
CA THR A 11 22.14 -16.54 -9.21
C THR A 11 21.89 -16.49 -7.71
N LEU A 12 21.29 -17.52 -7.13
CA LEU A 12 21.04 -17.62 -5.69
C LEU A 12 22.35 -17.72 -4.89
N ALA A 13 23.30 -18.55 -5.34
CA ALA A 13 24.60 -18.68 -4.68
C ALA A 13 25.38 -17.34 -4.66
N LEU A 14 25.38 -16.62 -5.79
CA LEU A 14 26.00 -15.30 -5.87
C LEU A 14 25.27 -14.28 -4.99
N ARG A 15 23.94 -14.31 -4.97
CA ARG A 15 23.15 -13.44 -4.11
C ARG A 15 23.46 -13.67 -2.63
N GLN A 16 23.52 -14.92 -2.18
CA GLN A 16 23.86 -15.27 -0.79
C GLN A 16 25.25 -14.77 -0.40
N ARG A 17 26.21 -14.77 -1.34
CA ARG A 17 27.58 -14.30 -1.10
C ARG A 17 27.71 -12.77 -1.13
N LEU A 18 26.98 -12.08 -2.02
CA LEU A 18 27.23 -10.67 -2.36
C LEU A 18 26.17 -9.71 -1.83
N ILE A 19 24.97 -10.19 -1.53
CA ILE A 19 23.86 -9.37 -1.05
C ILE A 19 23.57 -9.73 0.42
N SER A 20 23.41 -8.71 1.27
CA SER A 20 23.13 -8.91 2.69
C SER A 20 21.94 -9.86 2.91
N SER A 21 22.07 -10.77 3.87
CA SER A 21 21.00 -11.68 4.28
C SER A 21 19.75 -10.96 4.82
N SER A 22 19.87 -9.71 5.24
CA SER A 22 18.73 -8.85 5.60
C SER A 22 17.84 -8.47 4.41
N CYS A 23 18.38 -8.51 3.18
CA CYS A 23 17.64 -8.29 1.94
C CYS A 23 16.94 -9.57 1.50
N ARG A 24 15.87 -9.95 2.21
CA ARG A 24 15.14 -11.20 1.95
C ARG A 24 14.35 -11.15 0.64
N LEU A 25 14.30 -12.28 -0.06
CA LEU A 25 13.39 -12.47 -1.18
C LEU A 25 11.96 -12.66 -0.67
N PHE A 26 10.98 -12.33 -1.52
CA PHE A 26 9.56 -12.42 -1.13
C PHE A 26 9.12 -13.88 -0.89
N PHE A 27 9.60 -14.82 -1.73
CA PHE A 27 9.42 -16.26 -1.55
C PHE A 27 10.78 -16.88 -1.20
N PRO A 28 11.18 -16.93 0.09
CA PRO A 28 12.53 -17.34 0.46
C PRO A 28 12.80 -18.83 0.23
N GLU A 29 11.80 -19.68 0.40
CA GLU A 29 11.96 -21.15 0.27
C GLU A 29 12.08 -21.59 -1.19
N ASP A 30 11.30 -20.98 -2.08
CA ASP A 30 11.35 -21.22 -3.51
C ASP A 30 11.21 -19.88 -4.26
N PRO A 31 12.30 -19.14 -4.41
CA PRO A 31 12.32 -17.86 -5.09
C PRO A 31 11.93 -17.95 -6.56
N VAL A 32 11.11 -17.04 -7.05
CA VAL A 32 10.82 -16.90 -8.47
C VAL A 32 11.90 -16.03 -9.12
N LYS A 33 12.54 -16.53 -10.18
CA LYS A 33 13.50 -15.77 -10.98
C LYS A 33 12.79 -15.14 -12.17
N ILE A 34 12.31 -13.91 -12.03
CA ILE A 34 11.67 -13.16 -13.12
C ILE A 34 12.74 -12.63 -14.08
N VAL A 35 12.55 -12.88 -15.36
CA VAL A 35 13.49 -12.52 -16.42
C VAL A 35 12.90 -11.60 -17.49
N ARG A 36 11.57 -11.54 -17.56
CA ARG A 36 10.82 -10.71 -18.51
C ARG A 36 9.47 -10.31 -17.89
N ALA A 37 8.93 -9.17 -18.32
CA ALA A 37 7.58 -8.79 -17.99
C ALA A 37 6.95 -7.99 -19.14
N GLN A 38 5.61 -8.04 -19.26
CA GLN A 38 4.85 -7.29 -20.26
C GLN A 38 3.40 -7.12 -19.80
N GLY A 39 2.88 -5.89 -19.86
CA GLY A 39 1.53 -5.61 -19.39
C GLY A 39 1.35 -6.02 -17.94
N GLN A 40 0.40 -6.88 -17.66
CA GLN A 40 0.12 -7.43 -16.32
C GLN A 40 0.80 -8.76 -16.03
N TYR A 41 1.71 -9.21 -16.88
CA TYR A 41 2.37 -10.51 -16.76
C TYR A 41 3.85 -10.39 -16.49
N MET A 42 4.37 -11.32 -15.67
CA MET A 42 5.78 -11.55 -15.44
C MET A 42 6.13 -12.98 -15.88
N TYR A 43 7.37 -13.19 -16.30
CA TYR A 43 7.81 -14.49 -16.82
C TYR A 43 9.10 -14.92 -16.14
N ASP A 44 9.18 -16.18 -15.73
CA ASP A 44 10.40 -16.75 -15.18
C ASP A 44 11.37 -17.24 -16.26
N GLU A 45 12.48 -17.81 -15.84
CA GLU A 45 13.53 -18.32 -16.71
C GLU A 45 13.12 -19.56 -17.53
N GLN A 46 12.00 -20.20 -17.16
CA GLN A 46 11.44 -21.34 -17.90
C GLN A 46 10.35 -20.88 -18.87
N GLY A 47 9.98 -19.61 -18.82
CA GLY A 47 8.91 -19.02 -19.64
C GLY A 47 7.52 -19.15 -19.05
N ALA A 48 7.40 -19.61 -17.82
CA ALA A 48 6.11 -19.63 -17.14
C ALA A 48 5.58 -18.22 -16.92
N GLU A 49 4.31 -18.01 -17.23
CA GLU A 49 3.62 -16.73 -17.18
C GLU A 49 2.88 -16.56 -15.85
N TYR A 50 3.23 -15.52 -15.11
CA TYR A 50 2.61 -15.17 -13.84
C TYR A 50 1.74 -13.92 -14.00
N ILE A 51 0.53 -13.95 -13.48
CA ILE A 51 -0.33 -12.76 -13.35
C ILE A 51 0.20 -11.94 -12.16
N ASP A 52 0.58 -10.68 -12.41
CA ASP A 52 1.06 -9.76 -11.39
C ASP A 52 -0.10 -9.00 -10.73
N CYS A 53 -0.44 -9.41 -9.51
CA CYS A 53 -1.42 -8.71 -8.67
C CYS A 53 -0.76 -7.74 -7.65
N ILE A 54 0.56 -7.56 -7.69
CA ILE A 54 1.32 -6.68 -6.78
C ILE A 54 1.66 -5.34 -7.44
N SER A 55 2.09 -5.38 -8.69
CA SER A 55 2.49 -4.27 -9.59
C SER A 55 3.56 -3.30 -9.07
N ASN A 56 3.58 -2.98 -7.80
CA ASN A 56 4.44 -1.95 -7.17
C ASN A 56 4.51 -0.62 -7.93
N VAL A 57 5.28 -0.54 -9.03
CA VAL A 57 5.54 0.69 -9.79
C VAL A 57 5.12 0.62 -11.27
N ALA A 58 4.69 -0.54 -11.76
CA ALA A 58 4.30 -0.74 -13.15
C ALA A 58 2.82 -0.37 -13.39
N HIS A 59 2.39 0.84 -13.06
CA HIS A 59 0.99 1.24 -13.04
C HIS A 59 0.29 1.07 -14.39
N VAL A 60 0.95 1.43 -15.50
CA VAL A 60 0.41 1.30 -16.88
C VAL A 60 0.70 -0.06 -17.51
N GLY A 61 1.27 -0.98 -16.74
CA GLY A 61 1.76 -2.28 -17.19
C GLY A 61 3.26 -2.31 -17.44
N HIS A 62 3.84 -3.49 -17.25
CA HIS A 62 5.27 -3.72 -17.49
C HIS A 62 5.61 -3.45 -18.95
N CYS A 63 6.75 -2.80 -19.17
CA CYS A 63 7.30 -2.51 -20.49
C CYS A 63 6.29 -1.85 -21.44
N HIS A 64 5.48 -0.91 -20.96
CA HIS A 64 4.50 -0.21 -21.79
C HIS A 64 5.19 0.44 -23.01
N PRO A 65 4.80 0.13 -24.25
CA PRO A 65 5.56 0.50 -25.44
C PRO A 65 5.82 2.01 -25.58
N LEU A 66 4.84 2.84 -25.26
CA LEU A 66 4.99 4.31 -25.36
C LEU A 66 5.97 4.84 -24.31
N VAL A 67 5.93 4.29 -23.08
CA VAL A 67 6.85 4.70 -22.01
C VAL A 67 8.28 4.29 -22.34
N VAL A 68 8.48 3.04 -22.79
CA VAL A 68 9.79 2.53 -23.19
C VAL A 68 10.37 3.36 -24.33
N ARG A 69 9.54 3.66 -25.35
CA ARG A 69 9.98 4.46 -26.50
C ARG A 69 10.37 5.89 -26.07
N ALA A 70 9.53 6.58 -25.33
CA ALA A 70 9.81 7.94 -24.86
C ALA A 70 11.07 8.01 -23.99
N ALA A 71 11.27 7.04 -23.10
CA ALA A 71 12.49 6.95 -22.30
C ALA A 71 13.74 6.70 -23.16
N HIS A 72 13.64 5.82 -24.15
CA HIS A 72 14.74 5.53 -25.07
C HIS A 72 15.12 6.76 -25.90
N GLU A 73 14.15 7.43 -26.52
CA GLU A 73 14.34 8.64 -27.32
C GLU A 73 14.99 9.76 -26.47
N GLN A 74 14.48 9.99 -25.25
CA GLN A 74 15.04 11.01 -24.36
C GLN A 74 16.48 10.69 -23.93
N ASN A 75 16.77 9.43 -23.59
CA ASN A 75 18.13 9.02 -23.20
C ASN A 75 19.16 9.15 -24.32
N GLN A 76 18.75 9.08 -25.59
CA GLN A 76 19.65 9.32 -26.72
C GLN A 76 20.02 10.80 -26.87
N VAL A 77 19.18 11.71 -26.38
CA VAL A 77 19.37 13.16 -26.52
C VAL A 77 20.04 13.76 -25.29
N LEU A 78 19.47 13.48 -24.10
CA LEU A 78 19.92 14.07 -22.86
C LEU A 78 19.44 13.27 -21.66
N ASN A 79 20.36 12.94 -20.77
CA ASN A 79 20.11 12.48 -19.42
C ASN A 79 20.93 13.33 -18.45
N THR A 80 20.29 14.21 -17.69
CA THR A 80 20.94 15.12 -16.74
C THR A 80 20.06 15.41 -15.54
N ASN A 81 20.56 16.21 -14.61
CA ASN A 81 19.81 16.65 -13.42
C ASN A 81 19.00 17.93 -13.69
N SER A 82 18.21 18.36 -12.71
CA SER A 82 17.32 19.53 -12.78
C SER A 82 18.01 20.89 -12.66
N ARG A 83 19.35 20.97 -12.69
CA ARG A 83 20.08 22.25 -12.62
C ARG A 83 19.96 23.07 -13.88
N TYR A 84 19.70 22.43 -15.00
CA TYR A 84 19.56 23.08 -16.29
C TYR A 84 18.08 23.20 -16.66
N LEU A 85 17.72 24.30 -17.28
CA LEU A 85 16.35 24.51 -17.77
C LEU A 85 16.05 23.49 -18.87
N HIS A 86 14.88 22.82 -18.76
CA HIS A 86 14.42 21.86 -19.75
C HIS A 86 12.89 21.83 -19.79
N ASP A 87 12.32 21.73 -20.96
CA ASP A 87 10.87 21.84 -21.19
C ASP A 87 10.10 20.65 -20.56
N ASN A 88 10.61 19.43 -20.66
CA ASN A 88 9.89 18.23 -20.20
C ASN A 88 9.40 18.31 -18.73
N ILE A 89 10.20 18.88 -17.83
CA ILE A 89 9.80 18.99 -16.42
C ILE A 89 8.69 20.04 -16.23
N VAL A 90 8.72 21.11 -17.01
CA VAL A 90 7.73 22.19 -16.97
C VAL A 90 6.41 21.73 -17.58
N ASP A 91 6.47 21.05 -18.74
CA ASP A 91 5.31 20.46 -19.40
C ASP A 91 4.63 19.43 -18.52
N TYR A 92 5.41 18.61 -17.82
CA TYR A 92 4.86 17.66 -16.86
C TYR A 92 4.19 18.35 -15.66
N ALA A 93 4.81 19.38 -15.10
CA ALA A 93 4.22 20.18 -14.02
C ALA A 93 2.91 20.85 -14.47
N GLN A 94 2.88 21.40 -15.69
CA GLN A 94 1.67 22.00 -16.26
C GLN A 94 0.54 20.95 -16.37
N ARG A 95 0.81 19.79 -16.95
CA ARG A 95 -0.20 18.71 -17.05
C ARG A 95 -0.71 18.24 -15.69
N LEU A 96 0.16 18.16 -14.69
CA LEU A 96 -0.25 17.82 -13.33
C LEU A 96 -1.17 18.90 -12.73
N SER A 97 -0.87 20.20 -12.95
CA SER A 97 -1.70 21.28 -12.43
C SER A 97 -3.13 21.25 -12.97
N GLU A 98 -3.32 20.78 -14.20
CA GLU A 98 -4.65 20.62 -14.83
C GLU A 98 -5.53 19.54 -14.13
N THR A 99 -4.91 18.63 -13.39
CA THR A 99 -5.61 17.54 -12.68
C THR A 99 -5.84 17.84 -11.19
N LEU A 100 -5.41 18.98 -10.70
CA LEU A 100 -5.40 19.36 -9.29
C LEU A 100 -6.20 20.64 -9.05
N PRO A 101 -6.67 20.86 -7.81
CA PRO A 101 -7.19 22.16 -7.41
C PRO A 101 -6.16 23.28 -7.66
N GLU A 102 -6.62 24.46 -8.07
CA GLU A 102 -5.78 25.60 -8.43
C GLU A 102 -4.74 25.98 -7.35
N GLN A 103 -5.07 25.75 -6.08
CA GLN A 103 -4.19 26.01 -4.94
C GLN A 103 -2.97 25.08 -4.89
N LEU A 104 -3.01 23.93 -5.59
CA LEU A 104 -1.93 22.94 -5.64
C LEU A 104 -1.13 23.08 -6.95
N CYS A 105 -0.45 24.20 -7.12
CA CYS A 105 0.23 24.58 -8.37
C CYS A 105 1.76 24.59 -8.28
N VAL A 106 2.35 24.19 -7.14
CA VAL A 106 3.81 24.14 -6.96
C VAL A 106 4.25 22.71 -6.77
N PHE A 107 5.18 22.23 -7.59
CA PHE A 107 5.61 20.85 -7.64
C PHE A 107 7.08 20.66 -7.30
N TYR A 108 7.38 19.62 -6.54
CA TYR A 108 8.72 19.10 -6.30
C TYR A 108 8.81 17.69 -6.87
N PHE A 109 9.77 17.45 -7.74
CA PHE A 109 10.03 16.12 -8.32
C PHE A 109 11.25 15.50 -7.66
N LEU A 110 11.07 14.28 -7.11
CA LEU A 110 12.08 13.53 -6.38
C LEU A 110 12.13 12.09 -6.90
N ASN A 111 13.15 11.32 -6.49
CA ASN A 111 13.39 9.99 -7.05
C ASN A 111 12.57 8.87 -6.37
N SER A 112 11.94 9.15 -5.24
CA SER A 112 11.14 8.16 -4.51
C SER A 112 10.07 8.82 -3.64
N GLY A 113 9.03 8.05 -3.28
CA GLY A 113 8.04 8.47 -2.28
C GLY A 113 8.68 8.75 -0.91
N SER A 114 9.75 8.03 -0.57
CA SER A 114 10.52 8.30 0.67
C SER A 114 11.15 9.69 0.65
N GLU A 115 11.82 10.08 -0.43
CA GLU A 115 12.40 11.42 -0.56
C GLU A 115 11.33 12.51 -0.58
N ALA A 116 10.19 12.26 -1.25
CA ALA A 116 9.08 13.21 -1.30
C ALA A 116 8.48 13.46 0.07
N ASN A 117 8.25 12.40 0.86
CA ASN A 117 7.73 12.52 2.21
C ASN A 117 8.74 13.16 3.20
N ASP A 118 10.03 12.87 3.04
CA ASP A 118 11.07 13.54 3.84
C ASP A 118 11.12 15.05 3.57
N LEU A 119 11.07 15.43 2.29
CA LEU A 119 10.99 16.84 1.93
C LEU A 119 9.73 17.50 2.48
N ALA A 120 8.56 16.84 2.39
CA ALA A 120 7.31 17.34 2.94
C ALA A 120 7.40 17.55 4.46
N LEU A 121 7.99 16.61 5.19
CA LEU A 121 8.22 16.73 6.63
C LEU A 121 9.15 17.91 6.96
N ARG A 122 10.23 18.09 6.21
CA ARG A 122 11.17 19.23 6.36
C ARG A 122 10.48 20.56 6.09
N LEU A 123 9.70 20.65 5.01
CA LEU A 123 8.97 21.87 4.66
C LEU A 123 7.94 22.22 5.74
N ALA A 124 7.17 21.24 6.23
CA ALA A 124 6.21 21.45 7.30
C ALA A 124 6.86 21.96 8.60
N ARG A 125 7.98 21.36 9.00
CA ARG A 125 8.75 21.78 10.17
C ARG A 125 9.35 23.18 9.99
N HIS A 126 9.91 23.45 8.83
CA HIS A 126 10.50 24.78 8.53
C HIS A 126 9.42 25.88 8.53
N TYR A 127 8.29 25.62 7.90
CA TYR A 127 7.19 26.56 7.80
C TYR A 127 6.55 26.89 9.14
N THR A 128 6.30 25.85 9.95
CA THR A 128 5.62 26.02 11.25
C THR A 128 6.56 26.43 12.39
N GLY A 129 7.85 26.17 12.27
CA GLY A 129 8.80 26.23 13.38
C GLY A 129 8.56 25.16 14.46
N HIS A 130 7.74 24.16 14.17
CA HIS A 130 7.38 23.08 15.10
C HIS A 130 8.05 21.76 14.70
N GLN A 131 8.10 20.78 15.62
CA GLN A 131 8.78 19.50 15.41
C GLN A 131 7.84 18.32 15.30
N ASP A 132 6.75 18.32 16.08
CA ASP A 132 5.94 17.16 16.31
C ASP A 132 4.99 16.86 15.14
N VAL A 133 4.70 15.59 14.95
CA VAL A 133 3.76 15.16 13.92
C VAL A 133 2.72 14.20 14.48
N VAL A 134 1.53 14.25 13.90
CA VAL A 134 0.48 13.26 14.12
C VAL A 134 0.45 12.32 12.92
N VAL A 135 0.39 11.01 13.17
CA VAL A 135 0.31 9.96 12.16
C VAL A 135 -0.82 8.99 12.49
N LEU A 136 -1.28 8.25 11.49
CA LEU A 136 -2.25 7.17 11.70
C LEU A 136 -1.55 5.88 12.10
N ASP A 137 -2.19 5.11 12.96
CA ASP A 137 -1.71 3.78 13.34
C ASP A 137 -1.54 2.88 12.11
N HIS A 138 -0.59 1.93 12.18
CA HIS A 138 -0.23 1.03 11.09
C HIS A 138 0.23 1.70 9.79
N ALA A 139 0.42 3.02 9.76
CA ALA A 139 0.87 3.74 8.59
C ALA A 139 2.33 3.44 8.23
N TYR A 140 2.63 3.57 6.93
CA TYR A 140 3.99 3.49 6.39
C TYR A 140 4.23 4.67 5.43
N HIS A 141 5.21 5.49 5.75
CA HIS A 141 5.49 6.73 5.01
C HIS A 141 6.81 6.72 4.23
N GLY A 142 7.57 5.65 4.31
CA GLY A 142 8.85 5.51 3.62
C GLY A 142 9.95 4.86 4.48
N HIS A 143 11.15 4.75 3.90
CA HIS A 143 12.25 3.97 4.48
C HIS A 143 13.49 4.81 4.84
N LEU A 144 13.41 6.15 4.78
CA LEU A 144 14.45 7.02 5.35
C LEU A 144 14.32 7.05 6.87
N SER A 145 15.40 7.33 7.59
CA SER A 145 15.42 7.34 9.06
C SER A 145 14.33 8.22 9.67
N SER A 146 14.13 9.43 9.11
CA SER A 146 13.06 10.35 9.50
C SER A 146 11.66 9.78 9.31
N LEU A 147 11.46 8.95 8.28
CA LEU A 147 10.17 8.37 7.93
C LEU A 147 9.91 7.04 8.63
N ILE A 148 10.93 6.29 8.98
CA ILE A 148 10.81 5.13 9.87
C ILE A 148 10.25 5.60 11.21
N ASP A 149 10.77 6.72 11.74
CA ASP A 149 10.32 7.32 13.00
C ASP A 149 8.82 7.71 12.99
N ILE A 150 8.26 8.07 11.84
CA ILE A 150 6.83 8.43 11.70
C ILE A 150 5.96 7.32 11.10
N SER A 151 6.50 6.11 10.95
CA SER A 151 5.79 4.94 10.41
C SER A 151 5.54 3.90 11.51
N PRO A 152 4.35 3.90 12.17
CA PRO A 152 4.02 2.91 13.21
C PRO A 152 4.22 1.46 12.77
N TYR A 153 3.96 1.16 11.51
CA TYR A 153 4.25 -0.15 10.91
C TYR A 153 5.73 -0.57 11.06
N LYS A 154 6.66 0.38 11.10
CA LYS A 154 8.10 0.12 11.22
C LYS A 154 8.61 0.27 12.65
N PHE A 155 8.41 1.42 13.28
CA PHE A 155 9.07 1.72 14.56
C PHE A 155 8.62 0.80 15.71
N ARG A 156 7.41 0.23 15.66
CA ARG A 156 6.94 -0.73 16.67
C ARG A 156 7.80 -1.99 16.76
N ASN A 157 8.45 -2.36 15.65
CA ASN A 157 9.33 -3.53 15.57
C ASN A 157 10.81 -3.16 15.55
N LEU A 158 11.15 -1.89 15.82
CA LEU A 158 12.52 -1.36 15.85
C LEU A 158 12.74 -0.58 17.15
N ASP A 159 12.98 0.74 17.04
CA ASP A 159 13.40 1.59 18.16
C ASP A 159 12.24 2.14 19.00
N GLY A 160 11.00 1.80 18.67
CA GLY A 160 9.81 2.33 19.33
C GLY A 160 9.42 3.74 18.87
N GLN A 161 8.35 4.25 19.46
CA GLN A 161 7.79 5.56 19.15
C GLN A 161 8.65 6.68 19.72
N LYS A 162 8.96 7.68 18.89
CA LYS A 162 9.67 8.89 19.33
C LYS A 162 8.71 9.87 20.04
N GLU A 163 9.22 10.67 20.96
CA GLU A 163 8.42 11.64 21.74
C GLU A 163 7.68 12.67 20.87
N TRP A 164 8.25 13.02 19.73
CA TRP A 164 7.69 13.99 18.80
C TRP A 164 6.70 13.38 17.79
N VAL A 165 6.39 12.09 17.90
CA VAL A 165 5.44 11.37 17.04
C VAL A 165 4.22 10.99 17.86
N HIS A 166 3.06 11.43 17.42
CA HIS A 166 1.77 11.18 18.06
C HIS A 166 0.93 10.29 17.15
N VAL A 167 0.46 9.16 17.67
CA VAL A 167 -0.29 8.17 16.88
C VAL A 167 -1.78 8.30 17.15
N ALA A 168 -2.56 8.54 16.10
CA ALA A 168 -4.01 8.48 16.13
C ALA A 168 -4.51 7.14 15.56
N PRO A 169 -5.69 6.65 15.98
CA PRO A 169 -6.25 5.42 15.45
C PRO A 169 -6.43 5.45 13.93
N LEU A 170 -6.13 4.32 13.28
CA LEU A 170 -6.45 4.11 11.86
C LEU A 170 -7.98 4.13 11.67
N PRO A 171 -8.53 4.89 10.70
CA PRO A 171 -9.97 4.97 10.47
C PRO A 171 -10.51 3.71 9.76
N ASP A 172 -10.35 2.56 10.41
CA ASP A 172 -10.81 1.25 9.96
C ASP A 172 -12.19 0.95 10.57
N THR A 173 -13.24 1.12 9.77
CA THR A 173 -14.62 0.85 10.20
C THR A 173 -14.92 -0.65 10.30
N TYR A 174 -14.04 -1.50 9.81
CA TYR A 174 -14.21 -2.95 9.91
C TYR A 174 -13.65 -3.51 11.23
N ARG A 175 -12.41 -3.13 11.63
CA ARG A 175 -11.72 -3.65 12.83
C ARG A 175 -11.62 -2.67 13.98
N GLY A 176 -11.65 -1.39 13.66
CA GLY A 176 -11.40 -0.32 14.63
C GLY A 176 -12.52 -0.14 15.66
N PRO A 177 -12.37 0.82 16.57
CA PRO A 177 -13.33 1.06 17.64
C PRO A 177 -14.68 1.63 17.14
N TYR A 178 -14.70 2.31 16.00
CA TYR A 178 -15.91 2.87 15.39
C TYR A 178 -16.22 2.12 14.10
N ARG A 179 -17.05 1.08 14.23
CA ARG A 179 -17.36 0.15 13.14
C ARG A 179 -18.46 0.69 12.23
N GLU A 180 -18.88 -0.12 11.24
CA GLU A 180 -19.87 0.26 10.21
C GLU A 180 -21.25 0.64 10.83
N ASP A 181 -21.58 0.11 12.00
CA ASP A 181 -22.80 0.38 12.75
C ASP A 181 -22.77 1.69 13.56
N HIS A 182 -21.60 2.33 13.68
CA HIS A 182 -21.48 3.60 14.36
C HIS A 182 -22.19 4.73 13.57
N PRO A 183 -23.01 5.58 14.22
CA PRO A 183 -23.80 6.61 13.53
C PRO A 183 -23.00 7.59 12.68
N ASN A 184 -21.78 7.92 13.10
CA ASN A 184 -20.87 8.81 12.37
C ASN A 184 -19.40 8.42 12.61
N PRO A 185 -18.89 7.39 11.92
CA PRO A 185 -17.51 6.93 12.14
C PRO A 185 -16.47 7.96 11.68
N ALA A 186 -16.77 8.76 10.64
CA ALA A 186 -15.86 9.81 10.16
C ALA A 186 -15.57 10.84 11.25
N MET A 187 -16.59 11.36 11.89
CA MET A 187 -16.48 12.33 12.98
C MET A 187 -15.81 11.70 14.21
N ALA A 188 -16.16 10.46 14.54
CA ALA A 188 -15.59 9.77 15.70
C ALA A 188 -14.07 9.59 15.54
N TYR A 189 -13.59 9.10 14.40
CA TYR A 189 -12.16 8.99 14.11
C TYR A 189 -11.46 10.36 14.02
N ALA A 190 -12.09 11.39 13.45
CA ALA A 190 -11.52 12.73 13.41
C ALA A 190 -11.38 13.32 14.83
N ASN A 191 -12.31 13.03 15.73
CA ASN A 191 -12.21 13.44 17.14
C ASN A 191 -11.06 12.74 17.87
N GLU A 192 -10.67 11.52 17.49
CA GLU A 192 -9.45 10.89 18.04
C GLU A 192 -8.19 11.67 17.62
N VAL A 193 -8.12 12.14 16.38
CA VAL A 193 -7.02 13.01 15.95
C VAL A 193 -6.98 14.29 16.79
N LYS A 194 -8.14 14.91 17.03
CA LYS A 194 -8.25 16.10 17.93
C LYS A 194 -7.74 15.80 19.33
N ARG A 195 -8.15 14.67 19.93
CA ARG A 195 -7.69 14.28 21.28
C ARG A 195 -6.17 14.13 21.34
N VAL A 196 -5.59 13.49 20.31
CA VAL A 196 -4.13 13.32 20.21
C VAL A 196 -3.43 14.68 20.14
N VAL A 197 -3.94 15.60 19.32
CA VAL A 197 -3.41 16.99 19.22
C VAL A 197 -3.54 17.73 20.55
N SER A 198 -4.72 17.71 21.18
CA SER A 198 -4.95 18.39 22.46
C SER A 198 -4.05 17.84 23.57
N SER A 199 -3.92 16.51 23.66
CA SER A 199 -3.03 15.88 24.65
C SER A 199 -1.55 16.26 24.45
N ALA A 200 -1.12 16.42 23.20
CA ALA A 200 0.24 16.89 22.89
C ALA A 200 0.40 18.38 23.34
N GLN A 201 -0.58 19.22 23.04
CA GLN A 201 -0.59 20.65 23.40
C GLN A 201 -0.59 20.87 24.92
N GLU A 202 -1.34 20.09 25.68
CA GLU A 202 -1.34 20.11 27.15
C GLU A 202 0.05 19.82 27.74
N LYS A 203 0.86 19.04 27.03
CA LYS A 203 2.28 18.77 27.35
C LYS A 203 3.25 19.83 26.82
N GLY A 204 2.75 20.94 26.31
CA GLY A 204 3.54 22.02 25.74
C GLY A 204 4.14 21.72 24.34
N ARG A 205 3.69 20.62 23.70
CA ARG A 205 4.17 20.22 22.37
C ARG A 205 3.41 20.96 21.25
N LYS A 206 4.07 21.20 20.13
CA LYS A 206 3.50 21.95 18.99
C LYS A 206 3.59 21.11 17.73
N ILE A 207 2.45 20.86 17.10
CA ILE A 207 2.31 20.00 15.94
C ILE A 207 2.71 20.74 14.66
N ALA A 208 3.65 20.19 13.90
CA ALA A 208 4.06 20.67 12.59
C ALA A 208 3.15 20.16 11.47
N ALA A 209 2.73 18.89 11.53
CA ALA A 209 1.98 18.25 10.47
C ALA A 209 1.12 17.07 10.96
N PHE A 210 0.09 16.76 10.16
CA PHE A 210 -0.60 15.48 10.16
C PHE A 210 -0.20 14.73 8.90
N PHE A 211 0.36 13.51 9.04
CA PHE A 211 0.75 12.63 7.95
C PHE A 211 -0.18 11.45 7.86
N ALA A 212 -0.78 11.23 6.69
CA ALA A 212 -1.66 10.11 6.43
C ALA A 212 -1.58 9.64 4.98
N GLU A 213 -1.76 8.34 4.77
CA GLU A 213 -2.06 7.79 3.44
C GLU A 213 -3.53 8.11 3.12
N SER A 214 -3.83 8.58 1.89
CA SER A 214 -5.23 8.81 1.46
C SER A 214 -6.03 7.51 1.42
N LEU A 215 -5.36 6.40 1.12
CA LEU A 215 -5.86 5.03 1.18
C LEU A 215 -4.81 4.17 1.90
N PRO A 216 -4.92 3.98 3.23
CA PRO A 216 -3.96 3.21 4.00
C PRO A 216 -3.80 1.78 3.47
N SER A 217 -2.67 1.53 2.80
CA SER A 217 -2.41 0.26 2.13
C SER A 217 -1.86 -0.77 3.11
N VAL A 218 -0.75 -0.46 3.75
CA VAL A 218 -0.07 -1.39 4.68
C VAL A 218 -0.95 -1.72 5.89
N GLY A 219 -1.77 -0.78 6.34
CA GLY A 219 -2.77 -0.98 7.38
C GLY A 219 -3.90 -1.95 7.00
N GLY A 220 -3.98 -2.39 5.74
CA GLY A 220 -4.91 -3.41 5.29
C GLY A 220 -5.91 -2.99 4.22
N GLN A 221 -5.50 -2.15 3.28
CA GLN A 221 -6.34 -1.66 2.17
C GLN A 221 -7.60 -0.94 2.71
N ILE A 222 -7.40 -0.03 3.66
CA ILE A 222 -8.47 0.68 4.34
C ILE A 222 -8.99 1.81 3.46
N ILE A 223 -10.31 1.93 3.38
CA ILE A 223 -10.98 3.11 2.83
C ILE A 223 -11.50 3.92 4.00
N PRO A 224 -10.90 5.09 4.29
CA PRO A 224 -11.39 5.94 5.36
C PRO A 224 -12.87 6.31 5.15
N PRO A 225 -13.68 6.39 6.20
CA PRO A 225 -15.09 6.74 6.06
C PRO A 225 -15.25 8.12 5.39
N ALA A 226 -16.30 8.26 4.56
CA ALA A 226 -16.54 9.48 3.79
C ALA A 226 -16.56 10.71 4.69
N GLY A 227 -15.84 11.76 4.30
CA GLY A 227 -15.72 13.00 5.07
C GLY A 227 -14.67 12.99 6.19
N TYR A 228 -13.99 11.88 6.46
CA TYR A 228 -12.96 11.79 7.50
C TYR A 228 -11.90 12.89 7.40
N PHE A 229 -11.24 13.00 6.23
CA PHE A 229 -10.18 14.00 6.04
C PHE A 229 -10.70 15.44 6.12
N SER A 230 -11.91 15.71 5.64
CA SER A 230 -12.54 17.04 5.81
C SER A 230 -12.76 17.36 7.29
N GLN A 231 -13.27 16.41 8.08
CA GLN A 231 -13.45 16.59 9.52
C GLN A 231 -12.13 16.77 10.28
N VAL A 232 -11.06 16.13 9.83
CA VAL A 232 -9.71 16.36 10.37
C VAL A 232 -9.21 17.76 10.00
N ALA A 233 -9.42 18.22 8.76
CA ALA A 233 -9.05 19.56 8.31
C ALA A 233 -9.80 20.66 9.06
N ASP A 234 -11.14 20.57 9.16
CA ASP A 234 -11.98 21.52 9.88
C ASP A 234 -11.61 21.66 11.36
N SER A 235 -11.03 20.61 11.92
CA SER A 235 -10.59 20.62 13.32
C SER A 235 -9.35 21.50 13.56
N ARG A 236 -8.57 21.78 12.53
CA ARG A 236 -7.39 22.69 12.64
C ARG A 236 -7.81 24.13 12.85
N GLU A 237 -8.86 24.59 12.17
CA GLU A 237 -9.32 25.99 12.24
C GLU A 237 -9.83 26.38 13.64
N LYS A 238 -10.33 25.42 14.41
CA LYS A 238 -10.85 25.64 15.76
C LYS A 238 -9.79 25.55 16.87
N THR A 239 -8.62 24.97 16.57
CA THR A 239 -7.59 24.68 17.58
C THR A 239 -6.36 25.58 17.47
N SER A 240 -6.22 26.36 16.41
CA SER A 240 -5.12 27.28 16.23
C SER A 240 -5.60 28.61 15.63
N SER A 241 -5.29 29.69 16.29
CA SER A 241 -5.29 31.07 15.72
C SER A 241 -4.16 31.23 14.68
N LEU A 242 -3.84 30.20 13.92
CA LEU A 242 -2.85 30.21 12.88
C LEU A 242 -3.54 30.35 11.53
N THR A 243 -3.40 31.55 10.98
CA THR A 243 -3.79 31.97 9.65
C THR A 243 -3.77 30.84 8.64
N SER A 244 -4.91 30.65 7.99
CA SER A 244 -5.08 29.88 6.76
C SER A 244 -4.08 30.37 5.70
N SER A 245 -2.91 29.74 5.63
CA SER A 245 -2.02 29.89 4.49
C SER A 245 -2.27 28.74 3.53
N PRO A 246 -2.46 29.01 2.22
CA PRO A 246 -2.69 27.98 1.20
C PRO A 246 -1.59 26.93 1.11
N TRP A 247 -0.45 27.15 1.73
CA TRP A 247 0.75 26.30 1.73
C TRP A 247 0.74 25.18 2.81
N ALA A 248 -0.25 25.13 3.68
CA ALA A 248 -0.29 24.18 4.80
C ALA A 248 -0.84 22.77 4.44
N SER A 249 -0.98 22.46 3.18
CA SER A 249 -1.30 21.11 2.72
C SER A 249 -0.22 20.62 1.76
N PRO A 250 0.91 20.09 2.26
CA PRO A 250 1.72 19.24 1.41
C PRO A 250 0.93 17.95 1.19
N LEU A 251 0.07 17.94 0.18
CA LEU A 251 -0.45 16.71 -0.37
C LEU A 251 0.72 16.05 -1.09
N ALA A 252 1.44 15.18 -0.40
CA ALA A 252 2.26 14.20 -1.09
C ALA A 252 1.28 13.31 -1.86
N MET A 253 1.01 13.66 -3.10
CA MET A 253 0.20 12.85 -4.00
C MET A 253 0.99 11.62 -4.38
N ALA A 254 0.86 10.58 -3.58
CA ALA A 254 1.12 9.24 -4.05
C ALA A 254 -0.21 8.68 -4.58
N THR A 255 -0.26 8.45 -5.87
CA THR A 255 -1.25 7.63 -6.57
C THR A 255 -2.54 8.32 -7.05
N LEU A 256 -2.52 8.78 -8.27
CA LEU A 256 -3.70 8.86 -9.13
C LEU A 256 -4.22 7.44 -9.38
N LEU A 257 -5.31 7.06 -8.72
CA LEU A 257 -6.07 5.88 -9.09
C LEU A 257 -7.22 6.31 -9.99
N PRO A 258 -7.29 5.85 -11.26
CA PRO A 258 -8.47 6.07 -12.08
C PRO A 258 -9.67 5.35 -11.48
N ALA A 259 -10.83 5.97 -11.54
CA ALA A 259 -12.11 5.35 -11.21
C ALA A 259 -12.40 4.24 -12.22
N TRP A 260 -12.37 2.99 -11.80
CA TRP A 260 -12.75 1.81 -12.56
C TRP A 260 -13.94 1.10 -11.92
N PRO A 261 -14.70 0.29 -12.69
CA PRO A 261 -15.97 -0.23 -12.22
C PRO A 261 -15.85 -1.14 -11.00
N GLN A 262 -16.91 -1.09 -10.23
CA GLN A 262 -17.16 -1.67 -8.91
C GLN A 262 -16.63 -3.11 -8.67
N PRO A 263 -16.17 -3.43 -7.45
CA PRO A 263 -15.67 -4.74 -7.06
C PRO A 263 -16.75 -5.83 -6.92
N SER A 264 -17.86 -5.73 -7.64
CA SER A 264 -18.98 -6.67 -7.56
C SER A 264 -18.63 -8.12 -7.92
N LEU A 265 -17.56 -8.32 -8.71
CA LEU A 265 -17.07 -9.66 -9.06
C LEU A 265 -16.49 -10.44 -7.88
N TRP A 266 -16.05 -9.73 -6.83
CA TRP A 266 -15.40 -10.35 -5.66
C TRP A 266 -16.38 -10.60 -4.51
N ARG A 267 -17.56 -9.98 -4.53
CA ARG A 267 -18.58 -10.15 -3.50
C ARG A 267 -19.43 -11.38 -3.80
N GLY A 268 -19.27 -12.41 -3.03
CA GLY A 268 -20.19 -13.56 -3.01
C GLY A 268 -19.62 -14.91 -3.40
N HIS A 269 -18.38 -15.01 -3.89
CA HIS A 269 -17.79 -16.27 -4.36
C HIS A 269 -16.82 -16.92 -3.37
N LEU A 270 -16.43 -16.23 -2.29
CA LEU A 270 -15.45 -16.72 -1.33
C LEU A 270 -16.14 -16.98 0.02
N LYS A 271 -16.76 -18.15 0.21
CA LYS A 271 -17.27 -18.61 1.50
C LYS A 271 -16.83 -20.04 1.79
N PRO A 272 -15.66 -20.25 2.38
CA PRO A 272 -15.35 -21.49 3.02
C PRO A 272 -16.02 -21.58 4.41
N PRO A 273 -16.53 -22.74 4.84
CA PRO A 273 -17.20 -22.88 6.14
C PRO A 273 -16.25 -22.70 7.34
N ALA A 274 -14.94 -22.82 7.15
CA ALA A 274 -13.94 -22.66 8.21
C ALA A 274 -13.27 -21.28 8.23
N LEU A 275 -13.47 -20.45 7.19
CA LEU A 275 -12.89 -19.12 7.07
C LEU A 275 -13.96 -18.16 6.59
N SER A 276 -14.10 -17.02 7.24
CA SER A 276 -14.90 -15.91 6.74
C SER A 276 -14.04 -14.92 5.99
N THR A 277 -14.61 -14.31 4.95
CA THR A 277 -13.93 -13.31 4.14
C THR A 277 -14.70 -11.99 4.13
N SER A 278 -13.98 -10.88 4.23
CA SER A 278 -14.52 -9.54 4.00
C SER A 278 -13.71 -8.84 2.93
N THR A 279 -14.39 -8.37 1.89
CA THR A 279 -13.75 -7.70 0.77
C THR A 279 -14.01 -6.20 0.85
N ARG A 280 -12.95 -5.40 0.73
CA ARG A 280 -13.01 -3.94 0.67
C ARG A 280 -12.07 -3.43 -0.40
N GLY A 281 -12.31 -2.22 -0.86
CA GLY A 281 -11.48 -1.58 -1.86
C GLY A 281 -12.26 -0.72 -2.82
N VAL A 282 -11.53 -0.05 -3.70
CA VAL A 282 -12.05 0.76 -4.80
C VAL A 282 -11.22 0.49 -6.05
N GLY A 283 -11.87 0.27 -7.18
CA GLY A 283 -11.20 -0.07 -8.43
C GLY A 283 -10.31 -1.32 -8.29
N LEU A 284 -9.04 -1.20 -8.64
CA LEU A 284 -8.04 -2.27 -8.53
C LEU A 284 -7.31 -2.30 -7.18
N PHE A 285 -7.64 -1.39 -6.27
CA PHE A 285 -7.12 -1.38 -4.89
C PHE A 285 -8.06 -2.20 -4.01
N ILE A 286 -7.77 -3.48 -3.83
CA ILE A 286 -8.66 -4.42 -3.15
C ILE A 286 -7.91 -5.13 -2.03
N GLY A 287 -8.58 -5.27 -0.88
CA GLY A 287 -8.18 -6.11 0.23
C GLY A 287 -9.22 -7.19 0.49
N VAL A 288 -8.82 -8.44 0.51
CA VAL A 288 -9.65 -9.57 0.96
C VAL A 288 -9.12 -10.05 2.30
N ASP A 289 -9.91 -9.81 3.32
CA ASP A 289 -9.60 -10.14 4.70
C ASP A 289 -9.99 -11.58 5.01
N LEU A 290 -9.06 -12.36 5.47
CA LEU A 290 -9.28 -13.74 5.91
C LEU A 290 -9.34 -13.81 7.43
N ILE A 291 -10.45 -14.25 7.98
CA ILE A 291 -10.67 -14.37 9.42
C ILE A 291 -11.17 -15.77 9.81
N LYS A 292 -10.81 -16.21 11.01
CA LYS A 292 -11.23 -17.49 11.59
C LYS A 292 -12.60 -17.40 12.26
N ASP A 293 -12.98 -16.22 12.70
CA ASP A 293 -14.22 -15.97 13.44
C ASP A 293 -14.78 -14.57 13.12
N GLU A 294 -16.07 -14.50 12.77
CA GLU A 294 -16.72 -13.26 12.35
C GLU A 294 -16.96 -12.28 13.52
N ALA A 295 -17.24 -12.76 14.71
CA ALA A 295 -17.55 -11.91 15.85
C ALA A 295 -16.30 -11.23 16.39
N THR A 296 -15.23 -12.00 16.56
CA THR A 296 -13.92 -11.51 17.06
C THR A 296 -13.03 -10.95 15.97
N ARG A 297 -13.31 -11.30 14.70
CA ARG A 297 -12.48 -10.96 13.52
C ARG A 297 -11.04 -11.43 13.67
N THR A 298 -10.87 -12.62 14.27
CA THR A 298 -9.56 -13.22 14.50
C THR A 298 -8.83 -13.46 13.18
N PRO A 299 -7.61 -12.93 12.98
CA PRO A 299 -6.87 -13.05 11.73
C PRO A 299 -6.52 -14.50 11.37
N ALA A 300 -6.72 -14.89 10.12
CA ALA A 300 -6.28 -16.17 9.54
C ALA A 300 -4.91 -16.02 8.87
N THR A 301 -3.88 -15.71 9.66
CA THR A 301 -2.53 -15.35 9.19
C THR A 301 -1.83 -16.48 8.47
N GLU A 302 -1.88 -17.69 9.02
CA GLU A 302 -1.24 -18.88 8.46
C GLU A 302 -1.90 -19.30 7.16
N GLU A 303 -3.23 -19.26 7.15
CA GLU A 303 -4.05 -19.59 5.99
C GLU A 303 -3.80 -18.59 4.85
N ALA A 304 -3.65 -17.30 5.17
CA ALA A 304 -3.31 -16.28 4.18
C ALA A 304 -1.90 -16.50 3.59
N ALA A 305 -0.92 -16.85 4.40
CA ALA A 305 0.43 -17.17 3.94
C ALA A 305 0.44 -18.42 3.04
N TYR A 306 -0.31 -19.45 3.44
CA TYR A 306 -0.48 -20.65 2.62
C TYR A 306 -1.12 -20.34 1.27
N LEU A 307 -2.22 -19.56 1.25
CA LEU A 307 -2.87 -19.13 0.02
C LEU A 307 -1.92 -18.40 -0.93
N VAL A 308 -1.11 -17.47 -0.43
CA VAL A 308 -0.13 -16.74 -1.26
C VAL A 308 0.90 -17.68 -1.86
N SER A 309 1.37 -18.67 -1.10
CA SER A 309 2.28 -19.70 -1.61
C SER A 309 1.62 -20.55 -2.71
N ARG A 310 0.39 -21.01 -2.47
CA ARG A 310 -0.36 -21.81 -3.46
C ARG A 310 -0.72 -21.01 -4.71
N LEU A 311 -1.04 -19.73 -4.57
CA LEU A 311 -1.28 -18.84 -5.71
C LEU A 311 -0.03 -18.69 -6.57
N LYS A 312 1.16 -18.56 -5.96
CA LYS A 312 2.44 -18.54 -6.69
C LYS A 312 2.63 -19.82 -7.52
N GLU A 313 2.34 -20.99 -6.95
CA GLU A 313 2.40 -22.30 -7.64
C GLU A 313 1.37 -22.39 -8.78
N ASN A 314 0.30 -21.62 -8.69
CA ASN A 314 -0.73 -21.48 -9.72
C ASN A 314 -0.52 -20.22 -10.60
N TYR A 315 0.71 -19.70 -10.65
CA TYR A 315 1.09 -18.59 -11.53
C TYR A 315 0.35 -17.28 -11.25
N VAL A 316 0.08 -16.96 -9.99
CA VAL A 316 -0.44 -15.67 -9.53
C VAL A 316 0.46 -15.13 -8.45
N LEU A 317 1.02 -13.93 -8.66
CA LEU A 317 1.82 -13.23 -7.66
C LEU A 317 0.93 -12.30 -6.85
N LEU A 318 0.82 -12.57 -5.56
CA LEU A 318 0.01 -11.82 -4.62
C LEU A 318 0.77 -11.63 -3.30
N SER A 319 0.34 -10.68 -2.48
CA SER A 319 0.92 -10.43 -1.15
C SER A 319 -0.15 -10.28 -0.09
N THR A 320 0.25 -10.44 1.18
CA THR A 320 -0.59 -10.11 2.34
C THR A 320 -0.13 -8.84 3.02
N ASP A 321 -1.07 -8.10 3.61
CA ASP A 321 -0.84 -6.94 4.45
C ASP A 321 -1.80 -6.91 5.66
N GLY A 322 -1.85 -5.78 6.33
CA GLY A 322 -2.66 -5.54 7.52
C GLY A 322 -1.99 -5.97 8.82
N PRO A 323 -2.57 -5.59 9.97
CA PRO A 323 -2.01 -5.89 11.30
C PRO A 323 -1.76 -7.36 11.55
N GLY A 324 -2.67 -8.23 11.08
CA GLY A 324 -2.58 -9.68 11.19
C GLY A 324 -1.92 -10.38 10.01
N ARG A 325 -1.44 -9.65 8.99
CA ARG A 325 -0.93 -10.20 7.72
C ARG A 325 -1.88 -11.22 7.07
N ASN A 326 -3.16 -11.03 7.26
CA ASN A 326 -4.24 -11.90 6.82
C ASN A 326 -5.10 -11.29 5.71
N ILE A 327 -4.69 -10.13 5.18
CA ILE A 327 -5.40 -9.43 4.11
C ILE A 327 -4.68 -9.68 2.80
N LEU A 328 -5.32 -10.40 1.89
CA LEU A 328 -4.82 -10.54 0.52
C LEU A 328 -4.94 -9.19 -0.17
N LYS A 329 -3.80 -8.66 -0.61
CA LYS A 329 -3.70 -7.33 -1.21
C LYS A 329 -3.59 -7.40 -2.73
N PHE A 330 -4.58 -6.86 -3.42
CA PHE A 330 -4.60 -6.74 -4.87
C PHE A 330 -4.34 -5.30 -5.28
N LYS A 331 -3.29 -5.11 -6.06
CA LYS A 331 -2.92 -3.85 -6.72
C LYS A 331 -2.30 -4.13 -8.09
N PRO A 332 -3.00 -4.81 -9.00
CA PRO A 332 -2.45 -5.12 -10.32
C PRO A 332 -2.23 -3.86 -11.16
N PRO A 333 -1.49 -3.94 -12.27
CA PRO A 333 -1.38 -2.87 -13.25
C PRO A 333 -2.75 -2.46 -13.83
N MET A 334 -2.89 -1.21 -14.28
CA MET A 334 -4.16 -0.69 -14.83
C MET A 334 -4.63 -1.41 -16.11
N CYS A 335 -3.76 -2.13 -16.78
CA CYS A 335 -4.10 -2.98 -17.91
C CYS A 335 -4.67 -4.36 -17.51
N PHE A 336 -4.87 -4.61 -16.23
CA PHE A 336 -5.47 -5.84 -15.71
C PHE A 336 -6.90 -6.00 -16.20
N SER A 337 -7.17 -7.09 -16.92
CA SER A 337 -8.45 -7.31 -17.58
C SER A 337 -9.46 -8.04 -16.70
N LEU A 338 -10.73 -8.03 -17.15
CA LEU A 338 -11.78 -8.81 -16.51
C LEU A 338 -11.49 -10.32 -16.56
N ASP A 339 -10.83 -10.80 -17.62
CA ASP A 339 -10.47 -12.21 -17.75
C ASP A 339 -9.34 -12.57 -16.79
N ASN A 340 -8.37 -11.66 -16.56
CA ASN A 340 -7.39 -11.86 -15.49
C ASN A 340 -8.06 -11.95 -14.11
N ALA A 341 -9.04 -11.09 -13.83
CA ALA A 341 -9.79 -11.13 -12.58
C ALA A 341 -10.51 -12.47 -12.40
N ARG A 342 -11.20 -12.95 -13.43
CA ARG A 342 -11.89 -14.26 -13.44
C ARG A 342 -10.92 -15.40 -13.20
N GLN A 343 -9.77 -15.42 -13.85
CA GLN A 343 -8.73 -16.43 -13.67
C GLN A 343 -8.20 -16.46 -12.23
N VAL A 344 -7.92 -15.28 -11.66
CA VAL A 344 -7.41 -15.16 -10.29
C VAL A 344 -8.47 -15.61 -9.28
N VAL A 345 -9.73 -15.22 -9.46
CA VAL A 345 -10.84 -15.65 -8.60
C VAL A 345 -11.02 -17.17 -8.66
N ALA A 346 -11.04 -17.76 -9.86
CA ALA A 346 -11.19 -19.22 -10.03
C ALA A 346 -10.05 -20.00 -9.36
N LYS A 347 -8.80 -19.52 -9.49
CA LYS A 347 -7.65 -20.15 -8.81
C LYS A 347 -7.72 -20.02 -7.31
N LEU A 348 -8.13 -18.85 -6.81
CA LEU A 348 -8.31 -18.62 -5.38
C LEU A 348 -9.40 -19.51 -4.80
N ASP A 349 -10.54 -19.62 -5.48
CA ASP A 349 -11.67 -20.44 -5.09
C ASP A 349 -11.29 -21.94 -5.02
N ALA A 350 -10.58 -22.44 -6.04
CA ALA A 350 -10.07 -23.82 -6.04
C ALA A 350 -9.14 -24.10 -4.86
N ILE A 351 -8.21 -23.18 -4.54
CA ILE A 351 -7.28 -23.37 -3.42
C ILE A 351 -8.04 -23.33 -2.08
N LEU A 352 -9.02 -22.44 -1.92
CA LEU A 352 -9.85 -22.38 -0.72
C LEU A 352 -10.66 -23.66 -0.54
N THR A 353 -11.23 -24.21 -1.60
CA THR A 353 -11.96 -25.49 -1.58
C THR A 353 -11.05 -26.64 -1.13
N ASP A 354 -9.84 -26.75 -1.70
CA ASP A 354 -8.84 -27.75 -1.27
C ASP A 354 -8.49 -27.63 0.23
N MET A 355 -8.41 -26.39 0.74
CA MET A 355 -8.15 -26.14 2.15
C MET A 355 -9.27 -26.65 3.04
N GLU A 356 -10.53 -26.42 2.65
CA GLU A 356 -11.70 -26.90 3.38
C GLU A 356 -11.79 -28.42 3.44
N GLU A 357 -11.57 -29.08 2.31
CA GLU A 357 -11.59 -30.54 2.24
C GLU A 357 -10.54 -31.18 3.16
N LYS A 358 -9.35 -30.58 3.24
CA LYS A 358 -8.29 -30.99 4.16
C LYS A 358 -8.69 -30.84 5.63
N VAL A 359 -9.32 -29.73 6.00
CA VAL A 359 -9.78 -29.48 7.37
C VAL A 359 -10.85 -30.50 7.75
N ARG A 360 -11.86 -30.70 6.88
CA ARG A 360 -12.92 -31.70 7.11
C ARG A 360 -12.37 -33.13 7.25
N SER A 361 -11.42 -33.50 6.42
CA SER A 361 -10.77 -34.81 6.47
C SER A 361 -10.02 -35.03 7.80
N CYS A 362 -9.32 -34.02 8.30
CA CYS A 362 -8.64 -34.05 9.58
C CYS A 362 -9.62 -34.12 10.76
N GLU A 363 -10.76 -33.46 10.71
CA GLU A 363 -11.80 -33.52 11.73
C GLU A 363 -12.46 -34.91 11.77
N THR A 364 -12.74 -35.50 10.60
CA THR A 364 -13.31 -36.83 10.50
C THR A 364 -12.38 -37.89 11.07
N LEU A 365 -11.06 -37.77 10.87
CA LEU A 365 -10.06 -38.66 11.45
C LEU A 365 -9.91 -38.53 12.97
N ARG A 366 -10.18 -37.36 13.54
CA ARG A 366 -10.15 -37.11 15.00
C ARG A 366 -11.39 -37.61 15.72
N LEU A 367 -12.48 -37.87 15.00
CA LEU A 367 -13.76 -38.35 15.53
C LEU A 367 -13.94 -39.88 15.40
N GLN A 368 -12.95 -40.58 14.84
CA GLN A 368 -12.93 -42.06 14.87
C GLN A 368 -12.30 -42.49 16.20
N PRO A 369 -13.02 -43.29 17.01
CA PRO A 369 -12.61 -43.73 18.34
C PRO A 369 -11.40 -44.63 18.33
#